data_04d6fd752ab152936a743c5403a7265c
#
_entry.id   04d6fd752ab152936a743c5403a7265c
#
_cell.length_a   1.000
_cell.length_b   1.000
_cell.length_c   1.000
_cell.angle_alpha   90.00
_cell.angle_beta   90.00
_cell.angle_gamma   90.00
#
_symmetry.space_group_name_H-M   'P 1'
#
loop_
_entity.id
_entity.type
_entity.pdbx_description
1 polymer ?
#
loop_
_entity_poly.entity_id
_entity_poly.type
_entity_poly.pdbx_seq_one_letter_code
_entity_poly.pdbx_strand_id
1 'polypeptide(L)'
;MSNFGFTALRLVNPYQVAFQEARSAVHAHQILRDAEEFPTLEQAIADCKLVVGTTSLGHRELQHTLRPLESAGKLIRKRLATAPVALLFGSEKFGLSNEDISYCHWLLRIGTKGSMNLGQAVAVCLYELARNPSLPSPDRRKPVTAEELDRLTRLLTEVLEKSGYVHTEGADSKIRRLVRRLGLAGHDAEIWLGMIRQIEWKLKSK
;
A
#
# COMPACT_ATOMS: atom_id res chain seq x y z
N MET A 1 -14.04 -4.20 -5.54
CA MET A 1 -13.85 -5.66 -5.63
C MET A 1 -13.24 -6.04 -6.98
N SER A 2 -13.89 -5.78 -8.11
CA SER A 2 -13.42 -6.15 -9.46
C SER A 2 -11.97 -5.74 -9.73
N ASN A 3 -11.59 -4.50 -9.45
CA ASN A 3 -10.23 -3.97 -9.67
C ASN A 3 -9.12 -4.73 -8.93
N PHE A 4 -9.48 -5.47 -7.89
CA PHE A 4 -8.54 -6.26 -7.07
C PHE A 4 -8.67 -7.77 -7.30
N GLY A 5 -9.50 -8.20 -8.28
CA GLY A 5 -9.68 -9.60 -8.62
C GLY A 5 -10.58 -10.40 -7.67
N PHE A 6 -11.34 -9.73 -6.79
CA PHE A 6 -12.31 -10.36 -5.90
C PHE A 6 -13.71 -10.28 -6.51
N THR A 7 -14.30 -11.43 -6.79
CA THR A 7 -15.60 -11.54 -7.48
C THR A 7 -16.72 -12.10 -6.61
N ALA A 8 -16.39 -12.87 -5.57
CA ALA A 8 -17.39 -13.46 -4.69
C ALA A 8 -17.96 -12.41 -3.72
N LEU A 9 -19.21 -12.03 -3.91
CA LEU A 9 -19.95 -11.12 -3.03
C LEU A 9 -21.13 -11.90 -2.42
N ARG A 10 -21.19 -11.92 -1.10
CA ARG A 10 -22.31 -12.46 -0.33
C ARG A 10 -23.00 -11.34 0.43
N LEU A 11 -24.31 -11.30 0.36
CA LEU A 11 -25.16 -10.31 0.98
C LEU A 11 -26.04 -11.00 2.02
N VAL A 12 -26.01 -10.48 3.23
CA VAL A 12 -26.86 -11.01 4.32
C VAL A 12 -27.95 -10.01 4.61
N ASN A 13 -29.20 -10.41 4.44
CA ASN A 13 -30.39 -9.61 4.68
C ASN A 13 -30.28 -8.19 4.04
N PRO A 14 -30.04 -8.10 2.71
CA PRO A 14 -29.84 -6.83 2.03
C PRO A 14 -31.13 -5.97 2.03
N TYR A 15 -30.95 -4.66 2.13
CA TYR A 15 -32.05 -3.72 1.91
C TYR A 15 -32.37 -3.67 0.41
N GLN A 16 -33.46 -4.27 0.00
CA GLN A 16 -33.84 -4.55 -1.40
C GLN A 16 -33.80 -3.32 -2.32
N VAL A 17 -34.25 -2.17 -1.87
CA VAL A 17 -34.30 -0.93 -2.66
C VAL A 17 -32.90 -0.46 -3.03
N ALA A 18 -31.96 -0.44 -2.05
CA ALA A 18 -30.58 0.00 -2.27
C ALA A 18 -29.82 -0.93 -3.23
N PHE A 19 -30.11 -2.23 -3.20
CA PHE A 19 -29.49 -3.20 -4.08
C PHE A 19 -29.93 -3.04 -5.54
N GLN A 20 -31.22 -2.73 -5.78
CA GLN A 20 -31.74 -2.47 -7.13
C GLN A 20 -31.18 -1.17 -7.73
N GLU A 21 -30.97 -0.14 -6.91
CA GLU A 21 -30.41 1.15 -7.34
C GLU A 21 -28.90 1.09 -7.63
N ALA A 22 -28.16 0.16 -7.01
CA ALA A 22 -26.72 -0.01 -7.21
C ALA A 22 -26.32 -0.51 -8.62
N ARG A 23 -27.29 -0.73 -9.51
CA ARG A 23 -27.06 -1.12 -10.91
C ARG A 23 -26.23 -0.13 -11.75
N SER A 24 -26.01 1.09 -11.25
CA SER A 24 -25.20 2.12 -11.91
C SER A 24 -23.68 1.96 -11.71
N ALA A 25 -23.23 0.94 -10.99
CA ALA A 25 -21.80 0.71 -10.77
C ALA A 25 -21.10 0.32 -12.08
N VAL A 26 -20.44 1.28 -12.69
CA VAL A 26 -19.67 1.09 -13.93
C VAL A 26 -18.61 0.01 -13.73
N HIS A 27 -18.57 -0.98 -14.63
CA HIS A 27 -17.66 -2.16 -14.58
C HIS A 27 -17.83 -3.14 -13.40
N ALA A 28 -18.84 -2.99 -12.52
CA ALA A 28 -19.12 -3.91 -11.41
C ALA A 28 -20.44 -4.67 -11.56
N HIS A 29 -21.15 -4.53 -12.69
CA HIS A 29 -22.45 -5.20 -12.93
C HIS A 29 -22.39 -6.72 -12.75
N GLN A 30 -21.25 -7.34 -13.14
CA GLN A 30 -21.10 -8.78 -13.04
C GLN A 30 -21.10 -9.23 -11.57
N ILE A 31 -20.36 -8.54 -10.70
CA ILE A 31 -20.26 -8.90 -9.27
C ILE A 31 -21.63 -8.75 -8.58
N LEU A 32 -22.37 -7.69 -8.92
CA LEU A 32 -23.70 -7.47 -8.36
C LEU A 32 -24.72 -8.48 -8.88
N ARG A 33 -24.63 -8.85 -10.15
CA ARG A 33 -25.51 -9.86 -10.74
C ARG A 33 -25.28 -11.26 -10.17
N ASP A 34 -24.01 -11.58 -9.92
CA ASP A 34 -23.58 -12.90 -9.44
C ASP A 34 -23.51 -12.93 -7.89
N ALA A 35 -23.96 -11.86 -7.22
CA ALA A 35 -24.00 -11.80 -5.76
C ALA A 35 -24.99 -12.81 -5.19
N GLU A 36 -24.55 -13.54 -4.19
CA GLU A 36 -25.37 -14.53 -3.48
C GLU A 36 -26.06 -13.86 -2.28
N GLU A 37 -27.37 -13.99 -2.18
CA GLU A 37 -28.14 -13.48 -1.04
C GLU A 37 -28.43 -14.60 -0.03
N PHE A 38 -28.21 -14.29 1.24
CA PHE A 38 -28.45 -15.20 2.36
C PHE A 38 -29.35 -14.56 3.41
N PRO A 39 -30.30 -15.33 3.99
CA PRO A 39 -31.16 -14.85 5.05
C PRO A 39 -30.40 -14.64 6.38
N THR A 40 -29.33 -15.39 6.63
CA THR A 40 -28.53 -15.32 7.86
C THR A 40 -27.03 -15.33 7.58
N LEU A 41 -26.25 -14.74 8.49
CA LEU A 41 -24.80 -14.78 8.41
C LEU A 41 -24.24 -16.20 8.50
N GLU A 42 -24.80 -17.02 9.37
CA GLU A 42 -24.43 -18.41 9.54
C GLU A 42 -24.43 -19.18 8.20
N GLN A 43 -25.49 -19.02 7.42
CA GLN A 43 -25.61 -19.65 6.11
C GLN A 43 -24.58 -19.08 5.11
N ALA A 44 -24.37 -17.77 5.16
CA ALA A 44 -23.44 -17.08 4.25
C ALA A 44 -21.98 -17.50 4.43
N ILE A 45 -21.60 -17.99 5.60
CA ILE A 45 -20.21 -18.34 5.94
C ILE A 45 -20.00 -19.86 6.14
N ALA A 46 -21.02 -20.68 5.92
CA ALA A 46 -21.00 -22.11 6.28
C ALA A 46 -19.85 -22.91 5.63
N ASP A 47 -19.42 -22.53 4.45
CA ASP A 47 -18.29 -23.15 3.72
C ASP A 47 -16.92 -22.57 4.09
N CYS A 48 -16.87 -21.45 4.83
CA CYS A 48 -15.64 -20.73 5.11
C CYS A 48 -14.83 -21.38 6.25
N LYS A 49 -13.52 -21.49 6.05
CA LYS A 49 -12.58 -22.01 7.07
C LYS A 49 -11.94 -20.90 7.93
N LEU A 50 -12.16 -19.66 7.55
CA LEU A 50 -11.73 -18.49 8.31
C LEU A 50 -12.77 -17.38 8.09
N VAL A 51 -13.24 -16.82 9.18
CA VAL A 51 -14.16 -15.68 9.20
C VAL A 51 -13.50 -14.54 9.95
N VAL A 52 -13.34 -13.40 9.28
CA VAL A 52 -12.66 -12.22 9.80
C VAL A 52 -13.62 -11.04 9.75
N GLY A 53 -13.89 -10.43 10.88
CA GLY A 53 -14.69 -9.23 10.95
C GLY A 53 -13.85 -7.96 10.84
N THR A 54 -14.41 -6.90 10.27
CA THR A 54 -13.80 -5.57 10.25
C THR A 54 -14.38 -4.71 11.36
N THR A 55 -13.54 -3.91 12.01
CA THR A 55 -14.00 -2.99 13.06
C THR A 55 -13.21 -1.69 13.05
N SER A 56 -13.91 -0.58 13.34
CA SER A 56 -13.31 0.65 13.83
C SER A 56 -13.28 0.57 15.36
N LEU A 57 -12.18 0.92 16.01
CA LEU A 57 -12.12 0.99 17.48
C LEU A 57 -13.15 2.01 17.98
N GLY A 58 -14.35 1.56 18.29
CA GLY A 58 -15.29 2.28 19.12
C GLY A 58 -15.10 1.91 20.60
N HIS A 59 -15.95 2.41 21.49
CA HIS A 59 -15.97 2.11 22.93
C HIS A 59 -16.43 0.67 23.26
N ARG A 60 -16.22 -0.30 22.37
CA ARG A 60 -16.62 -1.70 22.59
C ARG A 60 -15.49 -2.46 23.27
N GLU A 61 -15.78 -3.14 24.34
CA GLU A 61 -14.91 -4.19 24.89
C GLU A 61 -14.92 -5.37 23.94
N LEU A 62 -13.86 -5.50 23.14
CA LEU A 62 -13.70 -6.59 22.18
C LEU A 62 -13.12 -7.80 22.92
N GLN A 63 -13.87 -8.89 22.98
CA GLN A 63 -13.38 -10.18 23.49
C GLN A 63 -12.55 -10.94 22.45
N HIS A 64 -12.50 -10.48 21.21
CA HIS A 64 -11.77 -11.09 20.11
C HIS A 64 -10.38 -10.50 19.92
N THR A 65 -9.46 -11.32 19.43
CA THR A 65 -8.13 -10.85 19.02
C THR A 65 -8.28 -9.83 17.90
N LEU A 66 -7.79 -8.63 18.13
CA LEU A 66 -7.76 -7.54 17.15
C LEU A 66 -6.39 -7.49 16.46
N ARG A 67 -6.36 -7.50 15.13
CA ARG A 67 -5.14 -7.44 14.34
C ARG A 67 -5.13 -6.23 13.41
N PRO A 68 -4.00 -5.50 13.32
CA PRO A 68 -3.81 -4.50 12.27
C PRO A 68 -3.91 -5.13 10.88
N LEU A 69 -4.45 -4.39 9.91
CA LEU A 69 -4.69 -4.88 8.55
C LEU A 69 -3.40 -5.44 7.90
N GLU A 70 -2.24 -4.82 8.13
CA GLU A 70 -0.96 -5.22 7.55
C GLU A 70 -0.55 -6.64 7.98
N SER A 71 -0.74 -6.97 9.24
CA SER A 71 -0.45 -8.31 9.77
C SER A 71 -1.56 -9.30 9.45
N ALA A 72 -2.83 -8.86 9.52
CA ALA A 72 -4.00 -9.63 9.16
C ALA A 72 -3.95 -10.06 7.69
N GLY A 73 -3.60 -9.16 6.78
CA GLY A 73 -3.50 -9.41 5.35
C GLY A 73 -2.57 -10.58 5.00
N LYS A 74 -1.44 -10.68 5.68
CA LYS A 74 -0.51 -11.82 5.49
C LYS A 74 -1.15 -13.16 5.86
N LEU A 75 -1.88 -13.20 6.99
CA LEU A 75 -2.54 -14.41 7.46
C LEU A 75 -3.71 -14.80 6.55
N ILE A 76 -4.51 -13.82 6.12
CA ILE A 76 -5.64 -14.04 5.21
C ILE A 76 -5.12 -14.58 3.87
N ARG A 77 -4.11 -13.96 3.25
CA ARG A 77 -3.51 -14.45 2.00
C ARG A 77 -3.02 -15.89 2.10
N LYS A 78 -2.35 -16.21 3.20
CA LYS A 78 -1.90 -17.59 3.44
C LYS A 78 -3.07 -18.57 3.51
N ARG A 79 -4.18 -18.18 4.13
CA ARG A 79 -5.36 -19.03 4.24
C ARG A 79 -6.12 -19.13 2.93
N LEU A 80 -6.27 -18.04 2.18
CA LEU A 80 -6.93 -17.99 0.87
C LEU A 80 -6.31 -18.96 -0.15
N ALA A 81 -5.01 -19.24 -0.03
CA ALA A 81 -4.34 -20.24 -0.88
C ALA A 81 -4.81 -21.69 -0.64
N THR A 82 -5.48 -21.96 0.48
CA THR A 82 -5.82 -23.34 0.90
C THR A 82 -7.29 -23.55 1.22
N ALA A 83 -8.05 -22.49 1.46
CA ALA A 83 -9.45 -22.61 1.88
C ALA A 83 -10.24 -21.30 1.66
N PRO A 84 -11.58 -21.38 1.55
CA PRO A 84 -12.45 -20.20 1.54
C PRO A 84 -12.32 -19.38 2.82
N VAL A 85 -12.28 -18.04 2.63
CA VAL A 85 -12.19 -17.07 3.72
C VAL A 85 -13.30 -16.04 3.54
N ALA A 86 -14.06 -15.77 4.61
CA ALA A 86 -15.01 -14.67 4.65
C ALA A 86 -14.38 -13.46 5.33
N LEU A 87 -14.48 -12.30 4.67
CA LEU A 87 -14.17 -11.01 5.24
C LEU A 87 -15.48 -10.23 5.42
N LEU A 88 -15.87 -10.00 6.67
CA LEU A 88 -17.14 -9.40 7.01
C LEU A 88 -17.04 -7.88 7.13
N PHE A 89 -17.96 -7.20 6.48
CA PHE A 89 -18.19 -5.77 6.61
C PHE A 89 -19.63 -5.54 7.09
N GLY A 90 -19.79 -4.75 8.11
CA GLY A 90 -21.12 -4.41 8.62
C GLY A 90 -21.79 -3.29 7.80
N SER A 91 -22.98 -2.90 8.22
CA SER A 91 -23.69 -1.78 7.63
C SER A 91 -22.89 -0.48 7.77
N GLU A 92 -23.08 0.45 6.85
CA GLU A 92 -22.39 1.75 6.88
C GLU A 92 -22.67 2.53 8.16
N LYS A 93 -23.90 2.45 8.64
CA LYS A 93 -24.36 3.21 9.82
C LYS A 93 -23.92 2.60 11.15
N PHE A 94 -23.95 1.28 11.28
CA PHE A 94 -23.79 0.61 12.59
C PHE A 94 -22.57 -0.31 12.66
N GLY A 95 -21.97 -0.64 11.52
CA GLY A 95 -20.92 -1.65 11.44
C GLY A 95 -21.47 -3.07 11.68
N LEU A 96 -20.60 -3.99 12.10
CA LEU A 96 -20.98 -5.34 12.53
C LEU A 96 -21.62 -5.28 13.93
N SER A 97 -22.70 -6.03 14.14
CA SER A 97 -23.30 -6.24 15.46
C SER A 97 -22.41 -7.13 16.34
N ASN A 98 -22.69 -7.20 17.64
CA ASN A 98 -22.01 -8.15 18.53
C ASN A 98 -22.31 -9.60 18.16
N GLU A 99 -23.50 -9.85 17.65
CA GLU A 99 -23.89 -11.17 17.12
C GLU A 99 -23.04 -11.53 15.89
N ASP A 100 -22.92 -10.62 14.90
CA ASP A 100 -22.06 -10.86 13.72
C ASP A 100 -20.60 -11.11 14.12
N ILE A 101 -20.11 -10.35 15.11
CA ILE A 101 -18.75 -10.49 15.62
C ILE A 101 -18.55 -11.85 16.28
N SER A 102 -19.58 -12.43 16.91
CA SER A 102 -19.49 -13.76 17.55
C SER A 102 -19.13 -14.88 16.59
N TYR A 103 -19.42 -14.74 15.30
CA TYR A 103 -19.05 -15.68 14.25
C TYR A 103 -17.59 -15.54 13.77
N CYS A 104 -16.91 -14.45 14.18
CA CYS A 104 -15.55 -14.18 13.71
C CYS A 104 -14.51 -14.95 14.52
N HIS A 105 -13.51 -15.50 13.84
CA HIS A 105 -12.33 -16.07 14.49
C HIS A 105 -11.46 -14.98 15.14
N TRP A 106 -11.40 -13.82 14.52
CA TRP A 106 -10.73 -12.61 15.00
C TRP A 106 -11.17 -11.40 14.17
N LEU A 107 -10.79 -10.21 14.63
CA LEU A 107 -11.14 -8.95 13.99
C LEU A 107 -9.92 -8.29 13.38
N LEU A 108 -10.12 -7.58 12.29
CA LEU A 108 -9.12 -6.71 11.73
C LEU A 108 -9.50 -5.23 11.87
N ARG A 109 -8.47 -4.40 12.00
CA ARG A 109 -8.58 -2.96 12.04
C ARG A 109 -7.73 -2.32 10.97
N ILE A 110 -8.33 -1.35 10.26
CA ILE A 110 -7.59 -0.41 9.40
C ILE A 110 -7.07 0.71 10.29
N GLY A 111 -5.77 1.05 10.16
CA GLY A 111 -5.12 2.09 10.97
C GLY A 111 -5.57 3.50 10.58
N THR A 112 -6.80 3.90 10.97
CA THR A 112 -7.38 5.22 10.71
C THR A 112 -7.63 5.98 12.00
N LYS A 113 -7.72 7.31 11.94
CA LYS A 113 -8.06 8.16 13.09
C LYS A 113 -9.54 8.11 13.46
N GLY A 114 -10.40 7.70 12.55
CA GLY A 114 -11.85 7.66 12.73
C GLY A 114 -12.52 6.57 11.92
N SER A 115 -13.85 6.59 11.89
CA SER A 115 -14.63 5.68 11.06
C SER A 115 -14.40 5.97 9.57
N MET A 116 -14.37 4.93 8.76
CA MET A 116 -14.16 4.98 7.32
C MET A 116 -15.46 4.62 6.61
N ASN A 117 -15.75 5.27 5.48
CA ASN A 117 -16.84 4.87 4.58
C ASN A 117 -16.69 3.38 4.20
N LEU A 118 -17.81 2.68 4.10
CA LEU A 118 -17.83 1.24 3.84
C LEU A 118 -17.08 0.85 2.56
N GLY A 119 -17.34 1.54 1.45
CA GLY A 119 -16.69 1.27 0.17
C GLY A 119 -15.18 1.49 0.23
N GLN A 120 -14.73 2.53 0.95
CA GLN A 120 -13.30 2.79 1.18
C GLN A 120 -12.67 1.70 2.05
N ALA A 121 -13.34 1.27 3.14
CA ALA A 121 -12.85 0.18 3.98
C ALA A 121 -12.69 -1.12 3.21
N VAL A 122 -13.67 -1.47 2.36
CA VAL A 122 -13.60 -2.62 1.45
C VAL A 122 -12.40 -2.47 0.51
N ALA A 123 -12.24 -1.31 -0.15
CA ALA A 123 -11.16 -1.07 -1.10
C ALA A 123 -9.79 -1.21 -0.46
N VAL A 124 -9.57 -0.64 0.73
CA VAL A 124 -8.30 -0.71 1.45
C VAL A 124 -7.97 -2.15 1.87
N CYS A 125 -8.96 -2.89 2.40
CA CYS A 125 -8.77 -4.29 2.75
C CYS A 125 -8.41 -5.14 1.52
N LEU A 126 -9.15 -5.00 0.43
CA LEU A 126 -8.91 -5.77 -0.79
C LEU A 126 -7.60 -5.39 -1.48
N TYR A 127 -7.22 -4.11 -1.46
CA TYR A 127 -5.91 -3.68 -1.91
C TYR A 127 -4.79 -4.39 -1.14
N GLU A 128 -4.86 -4.41 0.20
CA GLU A 128 -3.85 -5.09 1.01
C GLU A 128 -3.81 -6.59 0.74
N LEU A 129 -4.95 -7.22 0.45
CA LEU A 129 -5.01 -8.65 0.10
C LEU A 129 -4.49 -8.93 -1.32
N ALA A 130 -4.76 -8.05 -2.29
CA ALA A 130 -4.30 -8.19 -3.67
C ALA A 130 -2.84 -7.77 -3.85
N ARG A 131 -2.34 -6.89 -2.98
CA ARG A 131 -0.99 -6.37 -3.05
C ARG A 131 0.04 -7.50 -3.00
N ASN A 132 0.81 -7.63 -4.08
CA ASN A 132 1.95 -8.54 -4.11
C ASN A 132 3.23 -7.79 -3.73
N PRO A 133 3.77 -7.96 -2.53
CA PRO A 133 5.01 -7.30 -2.11
C PRO A 133 6.24 -7.77 -2.91
N SER A 134 6.12 -8.87 -3.65
CA SER A 134 7.20 -9.40 -4.49
C SER A 134 7.18 -8.84 -5.91
N LEU A 135 6.15 -8.08 -6.30
CA LEU A 135 6.21 -7.37 -7.58
C LEU A 135 7.30 -6.31 -7.50
N PRO A 136 8.30 -6.38 -8.40
CA PRO A 136 9.31 -5.34 -8.45
C PRO A 136 8.63 -3.99 -8.69
N SER A 137 9.06 -2.97 -7.95
CA SER A 137 8.67 -1.60 -8.26
C SER A 137 8.94 -1.34 -9.75
N PRO A 138 8.01 -0.72 -10.49
CA PRO A 138 8.26 -0.33 -11.88
C PRO A 138 9.45 0.63 -12.01
N ASP A 139 9.88 1.21 -10.91
CA ASP A 139 11.07 2.06 -10.82
C ASP A 139 12.34 1.19 -10.79
N ARG A 140 12.62 0.54 -11.91
CA ARG A 140 13.87 -0.20 -12.17
C ARG A 140 15.02 0.75 -12.57
N ARG A 141 15.11 1.91 -11.92
CA ARG A 141 16.29 2.75 -12.13
C ARG A 141 17.50 1.96 -11.66
N LYS A 142 18.47 1.81 -12.54
CA LYS A 142 19.74 1.18 -12.18
C LYS A 142 20.31 1.95 -10.99
N PRO A 143 20.53 1.32 -9.84
CA PRO A 143 21.08 2.03 -8.69
C PRO A 143 22.48 2.54 -9.04
N VAL A 144 22.76 3.76 -8.63
CA VAL A 144 24.11 4.33 -8.73
C VAL A 144 25.04 3.58 -7.79
N THR A 145 26.24 3.25 -8.23
CA THR A 145 27.24 2.58 -7.40
C THR A 145 27.92 3.55 -6.43
N ALA A 146 28.51 3.01 -5.36
CA ALA A 146 29.30 3.82 -4.43
C ALA A 146 30.49 4.49 -5.14
N GLU A 147 31.13 3.79 -6.09
CA GLU A 147 32.24 4.28 -6.90
C GLU A 147 31.83 5.46 -7.78
N GLU A 148 30.67 5.40 -8.45
CA GLU A 148 30.12 6.49 -9.26
C GLU A 148 29.84 7.73 -8.41
N LEU A 149 29.30 7.57 -7.20
CA LEU A 149 29.09 8.69 -6.27
C LEU A 149 30.40 9.27 -5.75
N ASP A 150 31.42 8.46 -5.49
CA ASP A 150 32.74 8.94 -5.07
C ASP A 150 33.46 9.67 -6.21
N ARG A 151 33.29 9.22 -7.44
CA ARG A 151 33.79 9.93 -8.63
C ARG A 151 33.09 11.27 -8.80
N LEU A 152 31.76 11.31 -8.63
CA LEU A 152 30.99 12.55 -8.69
C LEU A 152 31.42 13.52 -7.58
N THR A 153 31.64 13.02 -6.36
CA THR A 153 32.13 13.82 -5.23
C THR A 153 33.47 14.45 -5.56
N ARG A 154 34.44 13.69 -6.04
CA ARG A 154 35.77 14.21 -6.39
C ARG A 154 35.71 15.34 -7.44
N LEU A 155 35.05 15.06 -8.57
CA LEU A 155 34.93 16.04 -9.65
C LEU A 155 34.20 17.32 -9.20
N LEU A 156 33.16 17.17 -8.38
CA LEU A 156 32.45 18.33 -7.82
C LEU A 156 33.33 19.12 -6.89
N THR A 157 34.11 18.47 -6.00
CA THR A 157 35.07 19.14 -5.11
C THR A 157 36.12 19.91 -5.91
N GLU A 158 36.74 19.27 -6.91
CA GLU A 158 37.76 19.92 -7.77
C GLU A 158 37.23 21.16 -8.48
N VAL A 159 36.01 21.11 -9.00
CA VAL A 159 35.38 22.26 -9.68
C VAL A 159 35.07 23.38 -8.69
N LEU A 160 34.59 23.05 -7.49
CA LEU A 160 34.26 24.02 -6.45
C LEU A 160 35.52 24.68 -5.87
N GLU A 161 36.63 23.97 -5.75
CA GLU A 161 37.94 24.53 -5.39
C GLU A 161 38.46 25.49 -6.45
N LYS A 162 38.48 25.06 -7.73
CA LYS A 162 38.90 25.93 -8.86
C LYS A 162 38.04 27.14 -9.05
N SER A 163 36.77 27.07 -8.71
CA SER A 163 35.84 28.22 -8.76
C SER A 163 36.00 29.18 -7.59
N GLY A 164 36.79 28.81 -6.58
CA GLY A 164 36.96 29.60 -5.36
C GLY A 164 35.75 29.54 -4.40
N TYR A 165 34.85 28.57 -4.57
CA TYR A 165 33.70 28.38 -3.65
C TYR A 165 34.11 27.64 -2.38
N VAL A 166 35.06 26.74 -2.49
CA VAL A 166 35.57 25.96 -1.35
C VAL A 166 36.93 26.53 -0.91
N HIS A 167 36.98 26.99 0.33
CA HIS A 167 38.18 27.62 0.92
C HIS A 167 38.66 26.92 2.20
N THR A 168 37.96 25.86 2.67
CA THR A 168 38.22 25.26 3.97
C THR A 168 38.57 23.79 3.90
N GLU A 169 39.52 23.36 4.74
CA GLU A 169 39.76 21.93 4.99
C GLU A 169 38.50 21.22 5.48
N GLY A 170 38.24 20.01 4.99
CA GLY A 170 37.09 19.20 5.37
C GLY A 170 35.82 19.44 4.52
N ALA A 171 35.88 20.24 3.45
CA ALA A 171 34.78 20.42 2.52
C ALA A 171 34.36 19.12 1.81
N ASP A 172 35.32 18.24 1.53
CA ASP A 172 35.10 16.91 0.91
C ASP A 172 34.05 16.10 1.65
N SER A 173 34.10 16.07 2.99
CA SER A 173 33.17 15.28 3.77
C SER A 173 31.73 15.88 3.72
N LYS A 174 31.61 17.18 3.57
CA LYS A 174 30.32 17.87 3.43
C LYS A 174 29.74 17.63 2.04
N ILE A 175 30.57 17.72 1.00
CA ILE A 175 30.19 17.49 -0.40
C ILE A 175 29.79 16.01 -0.56
N ARG A 176 30.57 15.07 -0.01
CA ARG A 176 30.23 13.63 -0.03
C ARG A 176 28.86 13.36 0.59
N ARG A 177 28.58 13.93 1.76
CA ARG A 177 27.28 13.80 2.41
C ARG A 177 26.15 14.39 1.57
N LEU A 178 26.38 15.51 0.90
CA LEU A 178 25.40 16.09 -0.01
C LEU A 178 25.11 15.18 -1.16
N VAL A 179 26.14 14.72 -1.89
CA VAL A 179 26.02 13.83 -3.05
C VAL A 179 25.27 12.53 -2.67
N ARG A 180 25.61 11.93 -1.51
CA ARG A 180 24.93 10.72 -1.02
C ARG A 180 23.43 10.96 -0.73
N ARG A 181 23.07 12.15 -0.23
CA ARG A 181 21.66 12.49 0.07
C ARG A 181 20.83 12.84 -1.15
N LEU A 182 21.43 13.13 -2.31
CA LEU A 182 20.69 13.39 -3.55
C LEU A 182 19.89 12.18 -4.04
N GLY A 183 20.25 10.96 -3.62
CA GLY A 183 19.52 9.75 -4.00
C GLY A 183 19.49 9.53 -5.50
N LEU A 184 20.59 9.83 -6.20
CA LEU A 184 20.68 9.78 -7.65
C LEU A 184 20.45 8.36 -8.18
N ALA A 185 19.73 8.24 -9.29
CA ALA A 185 19.73 7.05 -10.11
C ALA A 185 20.97 7.02 -11.03
N GLY A 186 21.36 5.85 -11.53
CA GLY A 186 22.57 5.71 -12.36
C GLY A 186 22.58 6.64 -13.57
N HIS A 187 21.45 6.77 -14.28
CA HIS A 187 21.33 7.70 -15.41
C HIS A 187 21.51 9.17 -15.00
N ASP A 188 20.96 9.57 -13.86
CA ASP A 188 21.11 10.94 -13.36
C ASP A 188 22.56 11.23 -12.95
N ALA A 189 23.27 10.24 -12.37
CA ALA A 189 24.68 10.36 -12.03
C ALA A 189 25.57 10.54 -13.28
N GLU A 190 25.27 9.86 -14.38
CA GLU A 190 25.96 10.04 -15.67
C GLU A 190 25.77 11.47 -16.22
N ILE A 191 24.56 12.01 -16.15
CA ILE A 191 24.26 13.37 -16.57
C ILE A 191 25.04 14.38 -15.70
N TRP A 192 25.01 14.20 -14.38
CA TRP A 192 25.78 15.05 -13.46
C TRP A 192 27.28 15.03 -13.76
N LEU A 193 27.86 13.84 -13.99
CA LEU A 193 29.26 13.68 -14.36
C LEU A 193 29.59 14.41 -15.67
N GLY A 194 28.69 14.33 -16.65
CA GLY A 194 28.85 15.05 -17.92
C GLY A 194 28.87 16.57 -17.74
N MET A 195 27.89 17.12 -16.98
CA MET A 195 27.81 18.57 -16.70
C MET A 195 29.06 19.07 -15.96
N ILE A 196 29.51 18.37 -14.92
CA ILE A 196 30.66 18.79 -14.12
C ILE A 196 31.96 18.78 -14.95
N ARG A 197 32.15 17.77 -15.79
CA ARG A 197 33.30 17.71 -16.72
C ARG A 197 33.31 18.88 -17.71
N GLN A 198 32.14 19.27 -18.22
CA GLN A 198 32.03 20.41 -19.11
C GLN A 198 32.38 21.72 -18.41
N ILE A 199 31.94 21.90 -17.16
CA ILE A 199 32.30 23.05 -16.33
C ILE A 199 33.82 23.06 -16.06
N GLU A 200 34.38 21.93 -15.67
CA GLU A 200 35.82 21.81 -15.42
C GLU A 200 36.67 22.17 -16.67
N TRP A 201 36.26 21.65 -17.84
CA TRP A 201 36.93 21.98 -19.10
C TRP A 201 36.91 23.49 -19.36
N LYS A 202 35.77 24.15 -19.16
CA LYS A 202 35.66 25.62 -19.32
C LYS A 202 36.54 26.40 -18.35
N LEU A 203 36.69 25.94 -17.11
CA LEU A 203 37.53 26.55 -16.10
C LEU A 203 39.05 26.41 -16.41
N LYS A 204 39.46 25.33 -17.12
CA LYS A 204 40.82 25.11 -17.57
C LYS A 204 41.16 25.90 -18.84
N SER A 205 40.18 26.33 -19.62
CA SER A 205 40.34 27.02 -20.89
C SER A 205 40.39 28.55 -20.75
N LYS A 206 40.35 29.04 -19.52
CA LYS A 206 40.62 30.45 -19.14
C LYS A 206 41.96 30.54 -18.48
#